data_e7b597d91b5acef1361798e935d9178c
#
_entry.id   e7b597d91b5acef1361798e935d9178c
#
_cell.length_a   1.000
_cell.length_b   1.000
_cell.length_c   1.000
_cell.angle_alpha   90.00
_cell.angle_beta   90.00
_cell.angle_gamma   90.00
#
_symmetry.space_group_name_H-M   'P 1'
#
loop_
_entity.id
_entity.type
_entity.pdbx_description
1 polymer ?
#
loop_
_entity_poly.entity_id
_entity_poly.type
_entity_poly.pdbx_seq_one_letter_code
_entity_poly.pdbx_strand_id
1 'polypeptide(L)'
;GGIGAASVRVPIEGAVGGATVAALAVVNAFGRPDVPYARSPRGARAGGAPLNTTLVVVATDADVGRGMLTRLATMGHDGMARALDPVHTLADGDVVFALSTGAVVLPPEGGGFVGGRAWRAAHLALQAAVARVCAAAIRDGVTAAARTAAGTRPV
;
A
#
# COMPACT_ATOMS: atom_id res chain seq x y z
N GLY A 1 -7.27 14.19 3.40
CA GLY A 1 -6.22 13.26 3.85
C GLY A 1 -6.58 12.59 5.15
N GLY A 2 -5.74 11.66 5.60
CA GLY A 2 -5.95 10.96 6.85
C GLY A 2 -4.94 9.85 7.06
N ILE A 3 -5.03 9.16 8.20
CA ILE A 3 -4.20 8.01 8.53
C ILE A 3 -5.09 6.78 8.55
N GLY A 4 -4.69 5.73 7.84
CA GLY A 4 -5.41 4.48 7.80
C GLY A 4 -4.49 3.26 7.75
N ALA A 5 -5.02 2.11 8.13
CA ALA A 5 -4.27 0.86 8.17
C ALA A 5 -5.12 -0.30 7.63
N ALA A 6 -4.44 -1.29 7.09
CA ALA A 6 -5.06 -2.54 6.68
C ALA A 6 -4.07 -3.70 6.79
N SER A 7 -4.57 -4.89 6.99
CA SER A 7 -3.75 -6.10 6.99
C SER A 7 -4.51 -7.29 6.41
N VAL A 8 -3.75 -8.29 5.96
CA VAL A 8 -4.28 -9.56 5.46
C VAL A 8 -3.35 -10.70 5.82
N ARG A 9 -3.91 -11.87 6.06
CA ARG A 9 -3.16 -13.13 6.15
C ARG A 9 -3.04 -13.73 4.74
N VAL A 10 -1.82 -14.08 4.38
CA VAL A 10 -1.46 -14.71 3.10
C VAL A 10 -1.12 -16.17 3.37
N PRO A 11 -1.89 -17.13 2.83
CA PRO A 11 -1.54 -18.54 2.95
C PRO A 11 -0.18 -18.82 2.30
N ILE A 12 0.70 -19.48 3.04
CA ILE A 12 2.03 -19.88 2.58
C ILE A 12 2.17 -21.40 2.74
N GLU A 13 2.51 -22.09 1.68
CA GLU A 13 2.76 -23.54 1.72
C GLU A 13 3.88 -23.87 2.71
N GLY A 14 3.60 -24.79 3.64
CA GLY A 14 4.56 -25.19 4.69
C GLY A 14 4.62 -24.24 5.91
N ALA A 15 3.97 -23.09 5.89
CA ALA A 15 3.91 -22.18 7.04
C ALA A 15 2.51 -22.24 7.69
N VAL A 16 2.43 -22.80 8.90
CA VAL A 16 1.17 -22.85 9.66
C VAL A 16 0.69 -21.41 9.93
N GLY A 17 -0.55 -21.12 9.54
CA GLY A 17 -1.13 -19.78 9.69
C GLY A 17 -0.72 -18.77 8.63
N GLY A 18 0.18 -19.11 7.70
CA GLY A 18 0.62 -18.21 6.63
C GLY A 18 1.43 -17.00 7.13
N ALA A 19 1.61 -16.01 6.27
CA ALA A 19 2.30 -14.76 6.59
C ALA A 19 1.31 -13.57 6.64
N THR A 20 1.60 -12.58 7.48
CA THR A 20 0.86 -11.33 7.54
C THR A 20 1.48 -10.31 6.58
N VAL A 21 0.64 -9.58 5.88
CA VAL A 21 1.01 -8.36 5.15
C VAL A 21 0.13 -7.23 5.66
N ALA A 22 0.74 -6.14 6.09
CA ALA A 22 0.06 -4.96 6.61
C ALA A 22 0.55 -3.69 5.91
N ALA A 23 -0.28 -2.67 5.89
CA ALA A 23 0.09 -1.33 5.46
C ALA A 23 -0.46 -0.27 6.42
N LEU A 24 0.35 0.75 6.67
CA LEU A 24 -0.04 2.00 7.30
C LEU A 24 0.14 3.12 6.26
N ALA A 25 -0.91 3.89 6.01
CA ALA A 25 -0.88 5.00 5.06
C ALA A 25 -1.17 6.35 5.74
N VAL A 26 -0.35 7.35 5.44
CA VAL A 26 -0.61 8.75 5.74
C VAL A 26 -0.90 9.45 4.42
N VAL A 27 -2.16 9.84 4.22
CA VAL A 27 -2.66 10.33 2.94
C VAL A 27 -2.81 11.83 2.96
N ASN A 28 -2.07 12.52 2.09
CA ASN A 28 -2.25 13.92 1.75
C ASN A 28 -2.05 14.09 0.24
N ALA A 29 -2.71 13.26 -0.55
CA ALA A 29 -2.55 13.18 -1.99
C ALA A 29 -3.16 14.38 -2.72
N PHE A 30 -2.59 14.69 -3.90
CA PHE A 30 -3.21 15.57 -4.88
C PHE A 30 -4.47 14.92 -5.48
N GLY A 31 -4.39 13.63 -5.80
CA GLY A 31 -5.49 12.83 -6.30
C GLY A 31 -6.58 12.56 -5.28
N ARG A 32 -7.73 12.13 -5.75
CA ARG A 32 -8.90 11.79 -4.94
C ARG A 32 -9.16 10.28 -4.98
N PRO A 33 -9.59 9.69 -3.87
CA PRO A 33 -9.99 8.29 -3.87
C PRO A 33 -11.28 8.09 -4.66
N ASP A 34 -11.33 7.03 -5.45
CA ASP A 34 -12.53 6.52 -6.13
C ASP A 34 -13.26 7.52 -7.07
N VAL A 35 -12.60 8.64 -7.44
CA VAL A 35 -13.13 9.60 -8.42
C VAL A 35 -12.21 9.63 -9.63
N PRO A 36 -12.63 9.18 -10.82
CA PRO A 36 -11.84 9.31 -12.04
C PRO A 36 -11.47 10.77 -12.30
N TYR A 37 -10.23 11.03 -12.66
CA TYR A 37 -9.69 12.38 -12.95
C TYR A 37 -10.56 13.18 -13.91
N ALA A 38 -11.14 12.52 -14.92
CA ALA A 38 -12.05 13.15 -15.88
C ALA A 38 -13.31 13.79 -15.26
N ARG A 39 -13.65 13.42 -14.02
CA ARG A 39 -14.80 13.96 -13.26
C ARG A 39 -14.36 14.88 -12.12
N SER A 40 -13.06 15.11 -11.94
CA SER A 40 -12.58 16.10 -10.97
C SER A 40 -13.00 17.50 -11.44
N PRO A 41 -13.62 18.33 -10.60
CA PRO A 41 -13.91 19.71 -10.97
C PRO A 41 -12.60 20.39 -11.36
N ARG A 42 -12.51 20.92 -12.59
CA ARG A 42 -11.44 21.82 -13.02
C ARG A 42 -11.45 23.02 -12.09
N GLY A 43 -10.57 23.08 -11.12
CA GLY A 43 -10.53 24.18 -10.17
C GLY A 43 -9.84 23.91 -8.84
N ALA A 44 -8.98 22.90 -8.74
CA ALA A 44 -7.97 22.92 -7.68
C ALA A 44 -7.08 24.14 -7.94
N ARG A 45 -7.23 25.14 -7.09
CA ARG A 45 -6.63 26.48 -7.21
C ARG A 45 -5.13 26.37 -7.49
N ALA A 46 -4.70 26.94 -8.60
CA ALA A 46 -3.32 27.31 -8.89
C ALA A 46 -2.90 28.47 -7.96
N GLY A 47 -2.88 28.24 -6.68
CA GLY A 47 -2.39 29.17 -5.67
C GLY A 47 -1.51 28.41 -4.73
N GLY A 48 -0.17 28.54 -4.87
CA GLY A 48 0.87 27.95 -4.03
C GLY A 48 0.58 26.47 -3.74
N ALA A 49 0.99 25.57 -4.62
CA ALA A 49 0.64 24.16 -4.48
C ALA A 49 1.06 23.64 -3.09
N PRO A 50 0.12 23.25 -2.21
CA PRO A 50 0.52 22.52 -1.02
C PRO A 50 1.27 21.29 -1.50
N LEU A 51 2.44 21.01 -0.92
CA LEU A 51 3.17 19.79 -1.18
C LEU A 51 2.25 18.62 -0.83
N ASN A 52 1.84 17.86 -1.84
CA ASN A 52 1.03 16.67 -1.67
C ASN A 52 1.95 15.47 -1.51
N THR A 53 1.58 14.54 -0.68
CA THR A 53 2.41 13.38 -0.38
C THR A 53 1.55 12.28 0.20
N THR A 54 1.71 11.07 -0.28
CA THR A 54 1.21 9.88 0.40
C THR A 54 2.40 9.05 0.87
N LEU A 55 2.48 8.83 2.19
CA LEU A 55 3.49 7.97 2.79
C LEU A 55 2.85 6.64 3.15
N VAL A 56 3.47 5.54 2.73
CA VAL A 56 3.03 4.19 3.10
C VAL A 56 4.19 3.40 3.68
N VAL A 57 3.93 2.71 4.78
CA VAL A 57 4.80 1.65 5.30
C VAL A 57 4.11 0.33 5.08
N VAL A 58 4.76 -0.56 4.34
CA VAL A 58 4.40 -1.97 4.18
C VAL A 58 5.20 -2.79 5.17
N ALA A 59 4.53 -3.64 5.93
CA ALA A 59 5.16 -4.57 6.87
C ALA A 59 4.72 -6.00 6.59
N THR A 60 5.65 -6.95 6.74
CA THR A 60 5.34 -8.38 6.70
C THR A 60 6.12 -9.13 7.78
N ASP A 61 5.60 -10.26 8.22
CA ASP A 61 6.33 -11.20 9.06
C ASP A 61 7.06 -12.30 8.24
N ALA A 62 6.86 -12.35 6.92
CA ALA A 62 7.57 -13.25 6.03
C ALA A 62 9.08 -12.94 6.01
N ASP A 63 9.92 -13.98 6.10
CA ASP A 63 11.37 -13.84 5.95
C ASP A 63 11.72 -13.60 4.47
N VAL A 64 11.97 -12.34 4.16
CA VAL A 64 12.31 -11.88 2.81
C VAL A 64 13.52 -10.98 2.81
N GLY A 65 14.40 -11.20 1.85
CA GLY A 65 15.61 -10.38 1.69
C GLY A 65 15.33 -8.99 1.09
N ARG A 66 16.37 -8.13 1.11
CA ARG A 66 16.30 -6.73 0.64
C ARG A 66 15.71 -6.58 -0.77
N GLY A 67 16.09 -7.46 -1.71
CA GLY A 67 15.58 -7.40 -3.09
C GLY A 67 14.05 -7.57 -3.15
N MET A 68 13.51 -8.48 -2.36
CA MET A 68 12.07 -8.66 -2.25
C MET A 68 11.41 -7.48 -1.54
N LEU A 69 12.00 -6.92 -0.48
CA LEU A 69 11.46 -5.72 0.18
C LEU A 69 11.36 -4.55 -0.80
N THR A 70 12.37 -4.31 -1.63
CA THR A 70 12.31 -3.30 -2.70
C THR A 70 11.15 -3.59 -3.67
N ARG A 71 10.96 -4.86 -4.03
CA ARG A 71 9.84 -5.28 -4.89
C ARG A 71 8.49 -5.06 -4.21
N LEU A 72 8.36 -5.35 -2.92
CA LEU A 72 7.13 -5.09 -2.15
C LEU A 72 6.83 -3.58 -2.06
N ALA A 73 7.85 -2.74 -1.85
CA ALA A 73 7.67 -1.29 -1.89
C ALA A 73 7.15 -0.82 -3.25
N THR A 74 7.69 -1.34 -4.36
CA THR A 74 7.17 -1.07 -5.72
C THR A 74 5.71 -1.48 -5.86
N MET A 75 5.31 -2.66 -5.36
CA MET A 75 3.91 -3.10 -5.39
C MET A 75 2.99 -2.22 -4.51
N GLY A 76 3.56 -1.52 -3.52
CA GLY A 76 2.83 -0.53 -2.74
C GLY A 76 2.37 0.67 -3.59
N HIS A 77 3.19 1.12 -4.54
CA HIS A 77 2.81 2.16 -5.51
C HIS A 77 1.66 1.70 -6.42
N ASP A 78 1.62 0.42 -6.81
CA ASP A 78 0.46 -0.14 -7.52
C ASP A 78 -0.81 -0.08 -6.66
N GLY A 79 -0.68 -0.24 -5.34
CA GLY A 79 -1.76 -0.06 -4.38
C GLY A 79 -2.25 1.39 -4.31
N MET A 80 -1.33 2.36 -4.33
CA MET A 80 -1.67 3.78 -4.41
C MET A 80 -2.45 4.09 -5.68
N ALA A 81 -2.00 3.59 -6.83
CA ALA A 81 -2.66 3.81 -8.12
C ALA A 81 -4.07 3.18 -8.21
N ARG A 82 -4.38 2.20 -7.37
CA ARG A 82 -5.72 1.61 -7.25
C ARG A 82 -6.65 2.40 -6.32
N ALA A 83 -6.13 3.35 -5.57
CA ALA A 83 -6.90 4.08 -4.56
C ALA A 83 -6.95 5.58 -4.80
N LEU A 84 -6.06 6.13 -5.61
CA LEU A 84 -5.92 7.57 -5.86
C LEU A 84 -5.86 7.83 -7.37
N ASP A 85 -6.57 8.85 -7.84
CA ASP A 85 -6.54 9.30 -9.24
C ASP A 85 -6.62 10.85 -9.30
N PRO A 86 -5.61 11.52 -9.93
CA PRO A 86 -4.32 10.99 -10.35
C PRO A 86 -3.40 10.66 -9.17
N VAL A 87 -2.35 9.88 -9.42
CA VAL A 87 -1.31 9.54 -8.46
C VAL A 87 0.08 9.75 -9.07
N HIS A 88 1.10 9.96 -8.25
CA HIS A 88 2.49 10.13 -8.68
C HIS A 88 2.68 11.27 -9.70
N THR A 89 1.95 12.35 -9.52
CA THR A 89 2.09 13.56 -10.35
C THR A 89 3.35 14.33 -9.94
N LEU A 90 3.72 15.33 -10.73
CA LEU A 90 4.81 16.24 -10.36
C LEU A 90 4.54 17.05 -9.07
N ALA A 91 3.30 17.05 -8.59
CA ALA A 91 2.89 17.70 -7.36
C ALA A 91 2.91 16.76 -6.14
N ASP A 92 3.21 15.47 -6.33
CA ASP A 92 3.20 14.45 -5.27
C ASP A 92 4.62 14.05 -4.87
N GLY A 93 4.86 13.89 -3.58
CA GLY A 93 6.08 13.34 -2.99
C GLY A 93 5.87 11.93 -2.43
N ASP A 94 5.18 11.05 -3.19
CA ASP A 94 4.76 9.74 -2.74
C ASP A 94 5.92 8.80 -2.47
N VAL A 95 5.91 8.16 -1.30
CA VAL A 95 6.97 7.23 -0.87
C VAL A 95 6.36 5.98 -0.24
N VAL A 96 6.92 4.83 -0.56
CA VAL A 96 6.61 3.54 0.08
C VAL A 96 7.87 2.95 0.69
N PHE A 97 7.81 2.64 1.98
CA PHE A 97 8.81 1.85 2.69
C PHE A 97 8.31 0.43 2.88
N ALA A 98 9.21 -0.55 2.85
CA ALA A 98 8.89 -1.94 3.15
C ALA A 98 9.84 -2.51 4.19
N LEU A 99 9.30 -3.27 5.15
CA LEU A 99 10.07 -3.95 6.19
C LEU A 99 9.54 -5.36 6.43
N SER A 100 10.41 -6.21 6.96
CA SER A 100 10.08 -7.56 7.41
C SER A 100 10.60 -7.81 8.81
N THR A 101 9.84 -8.57 9.60
CA THR A 101 10.31 -9.10 10.91
C THR A 101 11.02 -10.45 10.77
N GLY A 102 10.88 -11.14 9.64
CA GLY A 102 11.50 -12.44 9.38
C GLY A 102 10.95 -13.61 10.20
N ALA A 103 9.78 -13.45 10.82
CA ALA A 103 9.24 -14.46 11.73
C ALA A 103 8.67 -15.71 11.03
N VAL A 104 8.27 -15.59 9.78
CA VAL A 104 7.67 -16.67 8.98
C VAL A 104 8.63 -17.10 7.87
N VAL A 105 9.18 -18.28 8.00
CA VAL A 105 10.07 -18.85 6.99
C VAL A 105 9.26 -19.20 5.73
N LEU A 106 9.75 -18.75 4.58
CA LEU A 106 9.15 -19.07 3.29
C LEU A 106 9.71 -20.39 2.73
N PRO A 107 8.98 -21.03 1.80
CA PRO A 107 9.53 -22.18 1.06
C PRO A 107 10.89 -21.84 0.45
N PRO A 108 11.85 -22.79 0.42
CA PRO A 108 13.16 -22.55 -0.16
C PRO A 108 13.05 -22.22 -1.65
N GLU A 109 13.98 -21.41 -2.15
CA GLU A 109 13.97 -20.99 -3.56
C GLU A 109 13.94 -22.18 -4.52
N GLY A 110 14.62 -23.25 -4.17
CA GLY A 110 14.71 -24.45 -5.02
C GLY A 110 15.51 -24.20 -6.30
N GLY A 111 15.60 -25.22 -7.14
CA GLY A 111 16.31 -25.13 -8.43
C GLY A 111 15.47 -24.51 -9.55
N GLY A 112 16.16 -24.01 -10.58
CA GLY A 112 15.57 -23.48 -11.80
C GLY A 112 15.73 -21.97 -11.95
N PHE A 113 15.50 -21.47 -13.16
CA PHE A 113 15.75 -20.07 -13.54
C PHE A 113 14.94 -19.04 -12.73
N VAL A 114 13.79 -19.43 -12.21
CA VAL A 114 12.87 -18.54 -11.48
C VAL A 114 12.43 -19.11 -10.12
N GLY A 115 13.22 -20.02 -9.55
CA GLY A 115 12.91 -20.68 -8.29
C GLY A 115 11.83 -21.77 -8.39
N GLY A 116 11.64 -22.53 -7.30
CA GLY A 116 10.64 -23.59 -7.21
C GLY A 116 9.19 -23.07 -7.20
N ARG A 117 8.23 -23.96 -7.45
CA ARG A 117 6.80 -23.62 -7.53
C ARG A 117 6.27 -22.97 -6.23
N ALA A 118 6.56 -23.58 -5.09
CA ALA A 118 6.09 -23.08 -3.78
C ALA A 118 6.70 -21.71 -3.44
N TRP A 119 8.00 -21.53 -3.71
CA TRP A 119 8.69 -20.25 -3.55
C TRP A 119 8.05 -19.14 -4.39
N ARG A 120 7.82 -19.40 -5.70
CA ARG A 120 7.16 -18.42 -6.58
C ARG A 120 5.75 -18.09 -6.11
N ALA A 121 4.96 -19.10 -5.73
CA ALA A 121 3.60 -18.91 -5.26
C ALA A 121 3.55 -18.01 -4.03
N ALA A 122 4.43 -18.24 -3.04
CA ALA A 122 4.56 -17.41 -1.85
C ALA A 122 4.89 -15.95 -2.20
N HIS A 123 5.90 -15.74 -3.05
CA HIS A 123 6.34 -14.40 -3.43
C HIS A 123 5.29 -13.63 -4.25
N LEU A 124 4.59 -14.29 -5.17
CA LEU A 124 3.48 -13.68 -5.93
C LEU A 124 2.31 -13.33 -5.01
N ALA A 125 1.98 -14.21 -4.07
CA ALA A 125 0.92 -13.97 -3.11
C ALA A 125 1.20 -12.77 -2.20
N LEU A 126 2.44 -12.62 -1.70
CA LEU A 126 2.88 -11.46 -0.93
C LEU A 126 2.78 -10.17 -1.74
N GLN A 127 3.28 -10.15 -2.98
CA GLN A 127 3.20 -8.99 -3.86
C GLN A 127 1.75 -8.56 -4.12
N ALA A 128 0.88 -9.51 -4.47
CA ALA A 128 -0.54 -9.23 -4.68
C ALA A 128 -1.24 -8.72 -3.41
N ALA A 129 -0.85 -9.24 -2.24
CA ALA A 129 -1.38 -8.79 -0.96
C ALA A 129 -0.99 -7.34 -0.66
N VAL A 130 0.28 -6.96 -0.90
CA VAL A 130 0.76 -5.58 -0.69
C VAL A 130 -0.06 -4.57 -1.46
N ALA A 131 -0.28 -4.76 -2.75
CA ALA A 131 -1.08 -3.83 -3.55
C ALA A 131 -2.51 -3.68 -3.00
N ARG A 132 -3.11 -4.78 -2.49
CA ARG A 132 -4.45 -4.74 -1.89
C ARG A 132 -4.48 -4.01 -0.56
N VAL A 133 -3.56 -4.32 0.36
CA VAL A 133 -3.56 -3.69 1.69
C VAL A 133 -3.18 -2.22 1.63
N CYS A 134 -2.30 -1.81 0.71
CA CYS A 134 -1.99 -0.40 0.49
C CYS A 134 -3.23 0.37 0.02
N ALA A 135 -3.95 -0.15 -0.97
CA ALA A 135 -5.18 0.47 -1.43
C ALA A 135 -6.25 0.53 -0.32
N ALA A 136 -6.38 -0.53 0.48
CA ALA A 136 -7.31 -0.58 1.60
C ALA A 136 -6.94 0.43 2.70
N ALA A 137 -5.66 0.51 3.08
CA ALA A 137 -5.17 1.46 4.08
C ALA A 137 -5.41 2.92 3.67
N ILE A 138 -5.19 3.25 2.39
CA ILE A 138 -5.46 4.60 1.85
C ILE A 138 -6.95 4.92 1.96
N ARG A 139 -7.83 4.02 1.55
CA ARG A 139 -9.29 4.22 1.64
C ARG A 139 -9.77 4.33 3.08
N ASP A 140 -9.21 3.54 3.98
CA ASP A 140 -9.49 3.62 5.42
C ASP A 140 -9.12 5.01 5.97
N GLY A 141 -7.92 5.52 5.67
CA GLY A 141 -7.45 6.82 6.10
C GLY A 141 -8.32 7.97 5.61
N VAL A 142 -8.74 7.94 4.35
CA VAL A 142 -9.63 8.96 3.78
C VAL A 142 -11.02 8.90 4.44
N THR A 143 -11.54 7.70 4.67
CA THR A 143 -12.84 7.49 5.32
C THR A 143 -12.81 7.95 6.78
N ALA A 144 -11.75 7.64 7.52
CA ALA A 144 -11.56 8.08 8.90
C ALA A 144 -11.53 9.62 9.00
N ALA A 145 -10.80 10.29 8.12
CA ALA A 145 -10.75 11.76 8.07
C ALA A 145 -12.11 12.38 7.76
N ALA A 146 -12.89 11.78 6.86
CA ALA A 146 -14.23 12.27 6.54
C ALA A 146 -15.18 12.16 7.73
N ARG A 147 -15.11 11.08 8.50
CA ARG A 147 -15.90 10.90 9.74
C ARG A 147 -15.53 11.94 10.80
N THR A 148 -14.24 12.20 11.01
CA THR A 148 -13.75 13.22 11.95
C THR A 148 -14.27 14.61 11.56
N ALA A 149 -14.18 14.98 10.30
CA ALA A 149 -14.68 16.25 9.80
C ALA A 149 -16.21 16.41 9.96
N ALA A 150 -16.97 15.32 9.82
CA ALA A 150 -18.42 15.34 10.01
C ALA A 150 -18.83 15.45 11.49
N GLY A 151 -18.02 14.91 12.42
CA GLY A 151 -18.25 14.99 13.87
C GLY A 151 -17.84 16.31 14.51
N THR A 152 -17.05 17.13 13.83
CA THR A 152 -16.55 18.43 14.33
C THR A 152 -17.38 19.63 13.83
N ARG A 153 -18.65 19.44 13.47
CA ARG A 153 -19.52 20.61 13.20
C ARG A 153 -19.68 21.41 14.50
N PRO A 154 -19.26 22.68 14.54
CA PRO A 154 -19.61 23.55 15.67
C PRO A 154 -21.12 23.69 15.73
N VAL A 155 -21.65 23.60 16.92
CA VAL A 155 -23.04 23.96 17.31
C VAL A 155 -23.22 25.46 17.11
#